data_ba1dd42d76ad0b013f5538c40db4ba66
#
_entry.id   ba1dd42d76ad0b013f5538c40db4ba66
#
_cell.length_a   1.000
_cell.length_b   1.000
_cell.length_c   1.000
_cell.angle_alpha   90.00
_cell.angle_beta   90.00
_cell.angle_gamma   90.00
#
_symmetry.space_group_name_H-M   'P 1'
#
loop_
_entity.id
_entity.type
_entity.pdbx_description
1 polymer ?
#
loop_
_entity_poly.entity_id
_entity_poly.type
_entity_poly.pdbx_seq_one_letter_code
_entity_poly.pdbx_strand_id
1 'polypeptide(L)'
;KETPACGKYDLEPNLGNRNFVNRLAYGLSNKAKVQLKMTRYTPWVARNLSRQLPIDSASLADVFLADTLLSKYGLTKESSLALFVRFDTAVQWCLTPKEVETVVLDARERFWNQARIQKARRTGLSVKDIHILASIVEEETNNAEDRRMVAGVYINRLKKRMPLQACPTARYASGDFTLNRILKKHTKIDSPYNTYKYAGLPPAPIRFVNIKSIDAVLNYSKHNYLYMCAKEDLSGYHNFATTLSQ
;
A
#
# COMPACT_ATOMS: atom_id res chain seq x y z
N LYS A 1 -39.31 -14.78 19.78
CA LYS A 1 -38.82 -13.36 19.63
C LYS A 1 -37.63 -13.44 18.69
N GLU A 2 -37.83 -13.08 17.44
CA GLU A 2 -36.70 -12.96 16.50
C GLU A 2 -35.89 -11.72 16.90
N THR A 3 -34.59 -11.90 17.09
CA THR A 3 -33.68 -10.78 17.31
C THR A 3 -33.53 -10.02 16.00
N PRO A 4 -33.50 -8.67 16.03
CA PRO A 4 -33.26 -7.89 14.82
C PRO A 4 -31.97 -8.32 14.12
N ALA A 5 -31.98 -8.36 12.80
CA ALA A 5 -30.79 -8.67 12.03
C ALA A 5 -29.71 -7.62 12.31
N CYS A 6 -28.46 -8.05 12.49
CA CYS A 6 -27.34 -7.13 12.68
C CYS A 6 -27.19 -6.20 11.47
N GLY A 7 -27.10 -4.89 11.68
CA GLY A 7 -26.99 -3.92 10.60
C GLY A 7 -26.92 -2.48 11.07
N LYS A 8 -26.63 -1.59 10.16
CA LYS A 8 -26.77 -0.15 10.34
C LYS A 8 -28.10 0.31 9.74
N TYR A 9 -28.97 0.87 10.55
CA TYR A 9 -30.29 1.31 10.12
C TYR A 9 -30.41 2.81 10.33
N ASP A 10 -30.68 3.56 9.27
CA ASP A 10 -30.96 4.99 9.39
C ASP A 10 -32.43 5.19 9.79
N LEU A 11 -32.64 5.99 10.83
CA LEU A 11 -33.95 6.40 11.29
C LEU A 11 -34.38 7.67 10.56
N GLU A 12 -35.29 7.53 9.60
CA GLU A 12 -35.87 8.67 8.92
C GLU A 12 -37.03 9.23 9.76
N PRO A 13 -37.16 10.55 9.91
CA PRO A 13 -38.19 11.16 10.79
C PRO A 13 -39.63 10.75 10.48
N ASN A 14 -39.91 10.37 9.22
CA ASN A 14 -41.22 9.98 8.72
C ASN A 14 -41.36 8.48 8.46
N LEU A 15 -40.42 7.68 8.92
CA LEU A 15 -40.48 6.23 8.77
C LEU A 15 -41.51 5.67 9.76
N GLY A 16 -42.71 5.31 9.30
CA GLY A 16 -43.74 4.74 10.18
C GLY A 16 -43.25 3.46 10.88
N ASN A 17 -43.73 3.23 12.11
CA ASN A 17 -43.30 2.08 12.95
C ASN A 17 -43.33 0.74 12.23
N ARG A 18 -44.32 0.48 11.40
CA ARG A 18 -44.43 -0.76 10.61
C ARG A 18 -43.28 -0.93 9.63
N ASN A 19 -42.89 0.14 8.94
CA ASN A 19 -41.77 0.11 7.98
C ASN A 19 -40.43 -0.07 8.70
N PHE A 20 -40.27 0.55 9.87
CA PHE A 20 -39.08 0.37 10.70
C PHE A 20 -38.95 -1.09 11.19
N VAL A 21 -40.03 -1.66 11.73
CA VAL A 21 -40.05 -3.07 12.17
C VAL A 21 -39.75 -4.01 11.00
N ASN A 22 -40.33 -3.76 9.84
CA ASN A 22 -40.05 -4.56 8.64
C ASN A 22 -38.58 -4.45 8.20
N ARG A 23 -37.96 -3.25 8.23
CA ARG A 23 -36.53 -3.09 7.94
C ARG A 23 -35.67 -3.93 8.88
N LEU A 24 -35.97 -3.93 10.18
CA LEU A 24 -35.28 -4.74 11.18
C LEU A 24 -35.47 -6.24 10.96
N ALA A 25 -36.71 -6.67 10.74
CA ALA A 25 -37.08 -8.06 10.58
C ALA A 25 -36.46 -8.70 9.30
N TYR A 26 -36.46 -7.95 8.21
CA TYR A 26 -35.89 -8.41 6.93
C TYR A 26 -34.41 -8.08 6.74
N GLY A 27 -33.74 -7.50 7.75
CA GLY A 27 -32.32 -7.16 7.67
C GLY A 27 -31.95 -6.15 6.58
N LEU A 28 -32.89 -5.24 6.22
CA LEU A 28 -32.69 -4.21 5.21
C LEU A 28 -31.79 -3.08 5.74
N SER A 29 -30.56 -3.44 6.09
CA SER A 29 -29.57 -2.51 6.65
C SER A 29 -28.86 -1.71 5.56
N ASN A 30 -28.40 -0.52 5.93
CA ASN A 30 -27.57 0.30 5.06
C ASN A 30 -26.15 -0.27 4.97
N LYS A 31 -25.57 -0.17 3.78
CA LYS A 31 -24.16 -0.54 3.60
C LYS A 31 -23.24 0.51 4.21
N ALA A 32 -22.14 0.05 4.80
CA ALA A 32 -21.06 0.90 5.27
C ALA A 32 -20.07 1.16 4.12
N LYS A 33 -19.69 2.41 3.91
CA LYS A 33 -18.56 2.74 3.03
C LYS A 33 -17.26 2.45 3.77
N VAL A 34 -16.42 1.60 3.18
CA VAL A 34 -15.13 1.22 3.74
C VAL A 34 -14.02 1.55 2.76
N GLN A 35 -13.00 2.24 3.26
CA GLN A 35 -11.82 2.62 2.48
C GLN A 35 -10.53 2.37 3.26
N LEU A 36 -9.49 1.94 2.56
CA LEU A 36 -8.15 1.84 3.14
C LEU A 36 -7.44 3.20 3.11
N LYS A 37 -7.03 3.67 4.30
CA LYS A 37 -6.22 4.88 4.45
C LYS A 37 -4.73 4.54 4.43
N MET A 38 -3.93 5.54 4.08
CA MET A 38 -2.48 5.42 4.06
C MET A 38 -1.93 5.10 5.45
N THR A 39 -1.06 4.09 5.52
CA THR A 39 -0.43 3.63 6.77
C THR A 39 0.95 3.02 6.51
N ARG A 40 1.72 2.76 7.56
CA ARG A 40 3.04 2.11 7.47
C ARG A 40 3.06 0.69 8.01
N TYR A 41 2.01 0.25 8.70
CA TYR A 41 1.99 -1.04 9.38
C TYR A 41 0.63 -1.71 9.24
N THR A 42 0.60 -3.03 9.05
CA THR A 42 -0.63 -3.83 8.93
C THR A 42 -1.57 -3.71 10.14
N PRO A 43 -1.11 -3.69 11.40
CA PRO A 43 -2.01 -3.44 12.53
C PRO A 43 -2.75 -2.11 12.44
N TRP A 44 -2.17 -1.10 11.81
CA TRP A 44 -2.87 0.17 11.59
C TRP A 44 -3.89 0.11 10.45
N VAL A 45 -3.72 -0.80 9.47
CA VAL A 45 -4.78 -1.13 8.50
C VAL A 45 -5.99 -1.70 9.25
N ALA A 46 -5.77 -2.70 10.11
CA ALA A 46 -6.81 -3.30 10.94
C ALA A 46 -7.52 -2.25 11.80
N ARG A 47 -6.77 -1.39 12.50
CA ARG A 47 -7.32 -0.28 13.31
C ARG A 47 -8.10 0.73 12.46
N ASN A 48 -7.69 0.98 11.22
CA ASN A 48 -8.40 1.87 10.33
C ASN A 48 -9.75 1.28 9.90
N LEU A 49 -9.80 -0.02 9.64
CA LEU A 49 -11.04 -0.74 9.31
C LEU A 49 -11.97 -0.86 10.51
N SER A 50 -11.44 -1.12 11.71
CA SER A 50 -12.24 -1.20 12.94
C SER A 50 -12.92 0.12 13.34
N ARG A 51 -12.46 1.26 12.85
CA ARG A 51 -13.13 2.55 13.01
C ARG A 51 -14.30 2.74 12.05
N GLN A 52 -14.40 1.91 11.03
CA GLN A 52 -15.40 2.00 9.97
C GLN A 52 -16.42 0.87 10.05
N LEU A 53 -16.10 -0.21 10.78
CA LEU A 53 -16.93 -1.40 10.98
C LEU A 53 -16.92 -1.80 12.45
N PRO A 54 -17.99 -2.42 12.98
CA PRO A 54 -18.07 -2.86 14.37
C PRO A 54 -17.27 -4.14 14.62
N ILE A 55 -15.99 -4.12 14.30
CA ILE A 55 -15.08 -5.25 14.42
C ILE A 55 -13.87 -4.82 15.25
N ASP A 56 -13.43 -5.69 16.14
CA ASP A 56 -12.21 -5.47 16.91
C ASP A 56 -10.95 -5.47 16.02
N SER A 57 -10.06 -4.51 16.30
CA SER A 57 -8.84 -4.33 15.51
C SER A 57 -7.82 -5.45 15.71
N ALA A 58 -7.80 -6.11 16.87
CA ALA A 58 -6.90 -7.23 17.12
C ALA A 58 -7.32 -8.43 16.28
N SER A 59 -8.61 -8.78 16.29
CA SER A 59 -9.17 -9.87 15.48
C SER A 59 -8.91 -9.66 13.97
N LEU A 60 -9.00 -8.43 13.47
CA LEU A 60 -8.65 -8.11 12.08
C LEU A 60 -7.15 -8.25 11.83
N ALA A 61 -6.31 -7.81 12.77
CA ALA A 61 -4.86 -7.92 12.63
C ALA A 61 -4.43 -9.39 12.61
N ASP A 62 -5.00 -10.24 13.46
CA ASP A 62 -4.72 -11.68 13.51
C ASP A 62 -5.03 -12.34 12.17
N VAL A 63 -6.18 -12.02 11.57
CA VAL A 63 -6.57 -12.56 10.26
C VAL A 63 -5.60 -12.08 9.17
N PHE A 64 -5.24 -10.81 9.12
CA PHE A 64 -4.34 -10.27 8.10
C PHE A 64 -2.88 -10.69 8.27
N LEU A 65 -2.45 -11.06 9.49
CA LEU A 65 -1.11 -11.50 9.81
C LEU A 65 -1.00 -13.03 9.92
N ALA A 66 -2.08 -13.77 9.61
CA ALA A 66 -2.07 -15.21 9.60
C ALA A 66 -1.07 -15.76 8.58
N ASP A 67 -0.15 -16.62 9.03
CA ASP A 67 0.89 -17.18 8.15
C ASP A 67 0.28 -18.00 7.00
N THR A 68 -0.86 -18.65 7.22
CA THR A 68 -1.63 -19.37 6.20
C THR A 68 -2.15 -18.47 5.09
N LEU A 69 -2.53 -17.22 5.40
CA LEU A 69 -2.93 -16.23 4.42
C LEU A 69 -1.72 -15.68 3.67
N LEU A 70 -0.71 -15.22 4.41
CA LEU A 70 0.43 -14.52 3.84
C LEU A 70 1.25 -15.42 2.91
N SER A 71 1.43 -16.69 3.26
CA SER A 71 2.18 -17.66 2.44
C SER A 71 1.57 -17.88 1.07
N LYS A 72 0.24 -17.82 0.92
CA LYS A 72 -0.45 -17.90 -0.39
C LYS A 72 0.02 -16.83 -1.38
N TYR A 73 0.47 -15.69 -0.88
CA TYR A 73 0.93 -14.56 -1.69
C TYR A 73 2.45 -14.37 -1.64
N GLY A 74 3.20 -15.32 -1.06
CA GLY A 74 4.66 -15.23 -0.88
C GLY A 74 5.07 -14.08 0.04
N LEU A 75 4.23 -13.75 1.03
CA LEU A 75 4.44 -12.67 1.99
C LEU A 75 4.81 -13.23 3.36
N THR A 76 5.44 -12.39 4.17
CA THR A 76 5.71 -12.58 5.60
C THR A 76 4.97 -11.51 6.39
N LYS A 77 4.92 -11.64 7.72
CA LYS A 77 4.33 -10.61 8.60
C LYS A 77 4.95 -9.23 8.34
N GLU A 78 6.25 -9.18 8.09
CA GLU A 78 6.96 -7.94 7.77
C GLU A 78 6.49 -7.34 6.44
N SER A 79 6.34 -8.15 5.40
CA SER A 79 5.91 -7.71 4.07
C SER A 79 4.39 -7.68 3.86
N SER A 80 3.61 -7.91 4.92
CA SER A 80 2.15 -8.03 4.86
C SER A 80 1.43 -6.80 4.29
N LEU A 81 2.02 -5.61 4.32
CA LEU A 81 1.47 -4.44 3.65
C LEU A 81 1.30 -4.64 2.13
N ALA A 82 2.11 -5.48 1.50
CA ALA A 82 1.95 -5.83 0.09
C ALA A 82 0.71 -6.69 -0.21
N LEU A 83 0.00 -7.16 0.81
CA LEU A 83 -1.30 -7.80 0.66
C LEU A 83 -2.36 -6.80 0.18
N PHE A 84 -2.29 -5.56 0.64
CA PHE A 84 -3.35 -4.58 0.49
C PHE A 84 -3.20 -3.74 -0.78
N VAL A 85 -4.33 -3.44 -1.38
CA VAL A 85 -4.47 -2.46 -2.46
C VAL A 85 -5.54 -1.46 -2.04
N ARG A 86 -5.38 -0.20 -2.40
CA ARG A 86 -6.37 0.82 -2.07
C ARG A 86 -7.71 0.48 -2.72
N PHE A 87 -8.76 0.47 -1.94
CA PHE A 87 -10.15 0.35 -2.41
C PHE A 87 -11.07 1.31 -1.64
N ASP A 88 -12.20 1.59 -2.25
CA ASP A 88 -13.36 2.24 -1.68
C ASP A 88 -14.58 1.41 -2.10
N THR A 89 -15.28 0.84 -1.15
CA THR A 89 -16.41 -0.06 -1.44
C THR A 89 -17.47 0.02 -0.35
N ALA A 90 -18.68 -0.35 -0.70
CA ALA A 90 -19.80 -0.46 0.23
C ALA A 90 -19.99 -1.93 0.62
N VAL A 91 -19.93 -2.21 1.93
CA VAL A 91 -20.05 -3.54 2.52
C VAL A 91 -21.21 -3.60 3.51
N GLN A 92 -21.63 -4.78 3.90
CA GLN A 92 -22.56 -4.97 5.01
C GLN A 92 -21.89 -4.47 6.32
N TRP A 93 -22.70 -3.91 7.22
CA TRP A 93 -22.19 -3.35 8.48
C TRP A 93 -21.58 -4.44 9.39
N CYS A 94 -22.28 -5.56 9.51
CA CYS A 94 -21.91 -6.66 10.41
C CYS A 94 -21.14 -7.75 9.66
N LEU A 95 -19.88 -7.46 9.32
CA LEU A 95 -18.98 -8.47 8.78
C LEU A 95 -18.18 -9.12 9.90
N THR A 96 -17.89 -10.39 9.76
CA THR A 96 -16.86 -11.09 10.53
C THR A 96 -15.47 -10.68 10.04
N PRO A 97 -14.40 -10.86 10.84
CA PRO A 97 -13.02 -10.61 10.41
C PRO A 97 -12.67 -11.37 9.11
N LYS A 98 -13.18 -12.59 8.95
CA LYS A 98 -12.95 -13.43 7.75
C LYS A 98 -13.66 -12.88 6.51
N GLU A 99 -14.84 -12.35 6.65
CA GLU A 99 -15.54 -11.68 5.54
C GLU A 99 -14.85 -10.38 5.14
N VAL A 100 -14.28 -9.62 6.09
CA VAL A 100 -13.46 -8.44 5.76
C VAL A 100 -12.18 -8.85 5.05
N GLU A 101 -11.54 -9.94 5.43
CA GLU A 101 -10.43 -10.52 4.66
C GLU A 101 -10.85 -10.79 3.21
N THR A 102 -12.01 -11.42 3.02
CA THR A 102 -12.54 -11.69 1.66
C THR A 102 -12.71 -10.41 0.85
N VAL A 103 -13.29 -9.36 1.44
CA VAL A 103 -13.43 -8.04 0.78
C VAL A 103 -12.07 -7.46 0.35
N VAL A 104 -11.06 -7.56 1.22
CA VAL A 104 -9.69 -7.10 0.93
C VAL A 104 -9.06 -7.92 -0.20
N LEU A 105 -9.21 -9.23 -0.15
CA LEU A 105 -8.66 -10.13 -1.17
C LEU A 105 -9.34 -9.95 -2.53
N ASP A 106 -10.65 -9.80 -2.57
CA ASP A 106 -11.40 -9.51 -3.80
C ASP A 106 -10.93 -8.18 -4.44
N ALA A 107 -10.68 -7.16 -3.62
CA ALA A 107 -10.14 -5.91 -4.11
C ALA A 107 -8.72 -6.09 -4.69
N ARG A 108 -7.88 -6.90 -4.01
CA ARG A 108 -6.55 -7.26 -4.49
C ARG A 108 -6.61 -8.01 -5.83
N GLU A 109 -7.43 -9.04 -5.94
CA GLU A 109 -7.54 -9.88 -7.15
C GLU A 109 -8.08 -9.09 -8.33
N ARG A 110 -9.10 -8.26 -8.11
CA ARG A 110 -9.60 -7.34 -9.14
C ARG A 110 -8.52 -6.36 -9.62
N PHE A 111 -7.70 -5.87 -8.70
CA PHE A 111 -6.60 -4.97 -9.05
C PHE A 111 -5.49 -5.71 -9.81
N TRP A 112 -5.01 -6.84 -9.30
CA TRP A 112 -3.96 -7.66 -9.90
C TRP A 112 -4.50 -8.60 -10.99
N ASN A 113 -5.27 -8.02 -11.92
CA ASN A 113 -5.79 -8.73 -13.08
C ASN A 113 -4.66 -9.22 -14.01
N GLN A 114 -5.02 -10.05 -14.98
CA GLN A 114 -4.09 -10.66 -15.92
C GLN A 114 -3.17 -9.63 -16.62
N ALA A 115 -3.71 -8.46 -16.99
CA ALA A 115 -2.94 -7.42 -17.67
C ALA A 115 -1.84 -6.84 -16.75
N ARG A 116 -2.15 -6.57 -15.46
CA ARG A 116 -1.14 -6.09 -14.48
C ARG A 116 -0.11 -7.17 -14.15
N ILE A 117 -0.52 -8.42 -14.01
CA ILE A 117 0.41 -9.54 -13.80
C ILE A 117 1.38 -9.69 -14.98
N GLN A 118 0.91 -9.55 -16.23
CA GLN A 118 1.81 -9.57 -17.40
C GLN A 118 2.79 -8.39 -17.39
N LYS A 119 2.33 -7.18 -17.01
CA LYS A 119 3.23 -6.03 -16.84
C LYS A 119 4.27 -6.28 -15.76
N ALA A 120 3.87 -6.83 -14.61
CA ALA A 120 4.79 -7.22 -13.55
C ALA A 120 5.88 -8.16 -14.06
N ARG A 121 5.50 -9.23 -14.76
CA ARG A 121 6.45 -10.17 -15.35
C ARG A 121 7.47 -9.49 -16.29
N ARG A 122 7.03 -8.49 -17.07
CA ARG A 122 7.93 -7.73 -17.98
C ARG A 122 8.95 -6.86 -17.24
N THR A 123 8.68 -6.46 -16.00
CA THR A 123 9.65 -5.74 -15.16
C THR A 123 10.74 -6.68 -14.60
N GLY A 124 10.47 -7.98 -14.53
CA GLY A 124 11.30 -8.97 -13.84
C GLY A 124 11.11 -8.98 -12.33
N LEU A 125 10.12 -8.24 -11.81
CA LEU A 125 9.82 -8.12 -10.38
C LEU A 125 8.58 -8.93 -10.00
N SER A 126 8.58 -9.52 -8.81
CA SER A 126 7.38 -10.12 -8.22
C SER A 126 6.35 -9.04 -7.84
N VAL A 127 5.09 -9.45 -7.59
CA VAL A 127 4.05 -8.54 -7.08
C VAL A 127 4.49 -7.88 -5.77
N LYS A 128 5.12 -8.64 -4.87
CA LYS A 128 5.71 -8.12 -3.63
C LYS A 128 6.77 -7.04 -3.92
N ASP A 129 7.71 -7.33 -4.83
CA ASP A 129 8.79 -6.40 -5.17
C ASP A 129 8.27 -5.11 -5.80
N ILE A 130 7.19 -5.20 -6.60
CA ILE A 130 6.51 -4.02 -7.15
C ILE A 130 5.91 -3.17 -6.04
N HIS A 131 5.27 -3.76 -5.02
CA HIS A 131 4.78 -3.00 -3.86
C HIS A 131 5.92 -2.33 -3.10
N ILE A 132 7.05 -3.05 -2.91
CA ILE A 132 8.24 -2.50 -2.24
C ILE A 132 8.77 -1.31 -3.03
N LEU A 133 9.06 -1.48 -4.32
CA LEU A 133 9.60 -0.42 -5.16
C LEU A 133 8.63 0.77 -5.26
N ALA A 134 7.33 0.50 -5.44
CA ALA A 134 6.31 1.54 -5.50
C ALA A 134 6.22 2.35 -4.20
N SER A 135 6.46 1.73 -3.02
CA SER A 135 6.50 2.45 -1.75
C SER A 135 7.67 3.43 -1.64
N ILE A 136 8.79 3.10 -2.27
CA ILE A 136 9.96 3.99 -2.37
C ILE A 136 9.66 5.14 -3.35
N VAL A 137 9.19 4.81 -4.55
CA VAL A 137 8.85 5.80 -5.59
C VAL A 137 7.80 6.80 -5.11
N GLU A 138 6.83 6.37 -4.30
CA GLU A 138 5.80 7.25 -3.75
C GLU A 138 6.35 8.29 -2.77
N GLU A 139 7.40 7.96 -2.03
CA GLU A 139 8.05 8.88 -1.08
C GLU A 139 9.09 9.80 -1.77
N GLU A 140 9.50 9.51 -3.01
CA GLU A 140 10.44 10.36 -3.75
C GLU A 140 9.75 11.54 -4.43
N THR A 141 8.60 11.30 -5.06
CA THR A 141 7.93 12.34 -5.83
C THR A 141 6.41 12.22 -5.83
N ASN A 142 5.74 13.36 -5.85
CA ASN A 142 4.29 13.44 -6.02
C ASN A 142 3.86 13.59 -7.50
N ASN A 143 4.79 13.87 -8.40
CA ASN A 143 4.51 14.06 -9.81
C ASN A 143 4.35 12.72 -10.55
N ALA A 144 3.31 12.58 -11.37
CA ALA A 144 2.95 11.33 -12.03
C ALA A 144 3.96 10.91 -13.12
N GLU A 145 4.48 11.87 -13.89
CA GLU A 145 5.47 11.61 -14.94
C GLU A 145 6.82 11.26 -14.32
N ASP A 146 7.23 12.05 -13.34
CA ASP A 146 8.47 11.88 -12.62
C ASP A 146 8.51 10.52 -11.90
N ARG A 147 7.39 10.04 -11.34
CA ARG A 147 7.29 8.67 -10.76
C ARG A 147 7.69 7.58 -11.74
N ARG A 148 7.30 7.68 -13.02
CA ARG A 148 7.65 6.68 -14.03
C ARG A 148 9.13 6.73 -14.39
N MET A 149 9.73 7.91 -14.40
CA MET A 149 11.15 8.12 -14.62
C MET A 149 11.98 7.59 -13.44
N VAL A 150 11.62 7.96 -12.22
CA VAL A 150 12.23 7.48 -10.97
C VAL A 150 12.16 5.95 -10.87
N ALA A 151 10.99 5.35 -11.16
CA ALA A 151 10.85 3.90 -11.22
C ALA A 151 11.82 3.27 -12.22
N GLY A 152 12.02 3.90 -13.39
CA GLY A 152 12.99 3.47 -14.40
C GLY A 152 14.43 3.49 -13.90
N VAL A 153 14.84 4.55 -13.19
CA VAL A 153 16.19 4.64 -12.56
C VAL A 153 16.38 3.47 -11.58
N TYR A 154 15.43 3.25 -10.68
CA TYR A 154 15.56 2.16 -9.71
C TYR A 154 15.56 0.78 -10.34
N ILE A 155 14.74 0.51 -11.36
CA ILE A 155 14.75 -0.76 -12.10
C ILE A 155 16.11 -0.94 -12.81
N ASN A 156 16.68 0.12 -13.38
CA ASN A 156 18.01 0.04 -14.01
C ASN A 156 19.11 -0.26 -12.98
N ARG A 157 19.06 0.37 -11.79
CA ARG A 157 19.99 0.07 -10.69
C ARG A 157 19.86 -1.38 -10.21
N LEU A 158 18.63 -1.88 -10.02
CA LEU A 158 18.38 -3.27 -9.65
C LEU A 158 18.99 -4.26 -10.67
N LYS A 159 18.79 -4.02 -11.98
CA LYS A 159 19.38 -4.84 -13.06
C LYS A 159 20.91 -4.84 -13.03
N LYS A 160 21.51 -3.73 -12.64
CA LYS A 160 22.97 -3.57 -12.51
C LYS A 160 23.51 -3.96 -11.13
N ARG A 161 22.67 -4.45 -10.21
CA ARG A 161 23.00 -4.77 -8.81
C ARG A 161 23.61 -3.58 -8.07
N MET A 162 23.21 -2.36 -8.44
CA MET A 162 23.60 -1.13 -7.76
C MET A 162 22.72 -0.91 -6.54
N PRO A 163 23.25 -0.34 -5.43
CA PRO A 163 22.43 0.15 -4.33
C PRO A 163 21.41 1.17 -4.82
N LEU A 164 20.18 1.13 -4.31
CA LEU A 164 19.14 2.10 -4.71
C LEU A 164 19.44 3.50 -4.18
N GLN A 165 20.08 3.61 -3.02
CA GLN A 165 20.43 4.89 -2.36
C GLN A 165 19.23 5.85 -2.25
N ALA A 166 18.08 5.28 -1.91
CA ALA A 166 16.82 6.02 -1.78
C ALA A 166 16.72 6.67 -0.40
N CYS A 167 16.61 7.99 -0.34
CA CYS A 167 16.43 8.73 0.91
C CYS A 167 15.27 8.24 1.78
N PRO A 168 14.08 7.89 1.23
CA PRO A 168 12.98 7.35 2.00
C PRO A 168 13.32 6.07 2.77
N THR A 169 14.18 5.23 2.23
CA THR A 169 14.59 3.98 2.89
C THR A 169 15.51 4.24 4.09
N ALA A 170 16.41 5.22 3.99
CA ALA A 170 17.24 5.66 5.11
C ALA A 170 16.40 6.34 6.21
N ARG A 171 15.35 7.11 5.84
CA ARG A 171 14.38 7.66 6.78
C ARG A 171 13.63 6.55 7.50
N TYR A 172 13.14 5.54 6.77
CA TYR A 172 12.48 4.38 7.35
C TYR A 172 13.40 3.62 8.32
N ALA A 173 14.66 3.41 7.92
CA ALA A 173 15.67 2.73 8.73
C ALA A 173 16.00 3.50 10.04
N SER A 174 15.87 4.82 10.04
CA SER A 174 16.09 5.63 11.26
C SER A 174 14.92 5.57 12.25
N GLY A 175 13.72 5.15 11.79
CA GLY A 175 12.50 5.21 12.60
C GLY A 175 11.95 6.63 12.84
N ASP A 176 12.65 7.66 12.40
CA ASP A 176 12.25 9.06 12.56
C ASP A 176 11.64 9.60 11.26
N PHE A 177 10.32 9.64 11.22
CA PHE A 177 9.56 10.12 10.05
C PHE A 177 9.36 11.63 10.02
N THR A 178 9.87 12.35 11.03
CA THR A 178 9.83 13.82 11.09
C THR A 178 11.02 14.46 10.35
N LEU A 179 12.01 13.65 9.97
CA LEU A 179 13.19 14.12 9.26
C LEU A 179 12.83 14.73 7.91
N ASN A 180 13.11 16.03 7.76
CA ASN A 180 12.98 16.73 6.48
C ASN A 180 14.19 16.51 5.56
N ARG A 181 15.36 16.16 6.12
CA ARG A 181 16.60 15.96 5.37
C ARG A 181 17.36 14.73 5.88
N ILE A 182 17.82 13.90 4.94
CA ILE A 182 18.69 12.77 5.25
C ILE A 182 20.15 13.26 5.32
N LEU A 183 20.77 13.02 6.46
CA LEU A 183 22.18 13.35 6.70
C LEU A 183 23.06 12.11 6.52
N LYS A 184 24.38 12.30 6.36
CA LYS A 184 25.39 11.23 6.21
C LYS A 184 25.32 10.17 7.33
N LYS A 185 24.97 10.54 8.57
CA LYS A 185 24.76 9.59 9.66
C LYS A 185 23.60 8.61 9.39
N HIS A 186 22.52 9.06 8.73
CA HIS A 186 21.35 8.22 8.44
C HIS A 186 21.65 7.20 7.34
N THR A 187 22.51 7.55 6.35
CA THR A 187 22.92 6.61 5.29
C THR A 187 23.84 5.49 5.79
N LYS A 188 24.34 5.59 7.03
CA LYS A 188 25.21 4.59 7.68
C LYS A 188 24.48 3.66 8.64
N ILE A 189 23.19 3.90 8.92
CA ILE A 189 22.38 3.08 9.84
C ILE A 189 22.40 1.63 9.36
N ASP A 190 22.67 0.72 10.28
CA ASP A 190 22.63 -0.72 10.02
C ASP A 190 21.20 -1.25 10.11
N SER A 191 20.55 -1.33 8.96
CA SER A 191 19.19 -1.81 8.82
C SER A 191 19.01 -2.42 7.42
N PRO A 192 18.34 -3.55 7.28
CA PRO A 192 18.06 -4.16 5.97
C PRO A 192 17.20 -3.27 5.08
N TYR A 193 16.55 -2.26 5.64
CA TYR A 193 15.82 -1.24 4.88
C TYR A 193 16.72 -0.16 4.28
N ASN A 194 17.95 -0.01 4.75
CA ASN A 194 18.83 1.05 4.29
C ASN A 194 19.48 0.70 2.94
N THR A 195 18.92 1.19 1.86
CA THR A 195 19.41 0.94 0.50
C THR A 195 20.66 1.75 0.11
N TYR A 196 21.22 2.54 1.02
CA TYR A 196 22.60 3.07 0.88
C TYR A 196 23.64 2.03 1.29
N LYS A 197 23.29 1.16 2.24
CA LYS A 197 24.19 0.15 2.78
C LYS A 197 24.02 -1.21 2.10
N TYR A 198 22.78 -1.59 1.81
CA TYR A 198 22.44 -2.87 1.23
C TYR A 198 21.90 -2.69 -0.19
N ALA A 199 22.47 -3.44 -1.14
CA ALA A 199 22.00 -3.46 -2.52
C ALA A 199 20.70 -4.27 -2.66
N GLY A 200 19.89 -3.93 -3.65
CA GLY A 200 18.59 -4.55 -3.89
C GLY A 200 17.43 -3.84 -3.22
N LEU A 201 16.29 -4.50 -3.22
CA LEU A 201 15.07 -4.01 -2.54
C LEU A 201 15.13 -4.31 -1.04
N PRO A 202 14.56 -3.45 -0.19
CA PRO A 202 14.37 -3.76 1.22
C PRO A 202 13.40 -4.94 1.40
N PRO A 203 13.35 -5.56 2.60
CA PRO A 203 12.56 -6.78 2.83
C PRO A 203 11.04 -6.57 2.69
N ALA A 204 10.56 -5.34 2.88
CA ALA A 204 9.13 -5.03 2.83
C ALA A 204 8.87 -3.59 2.35
N PRO A 205 7.60 -3.27 1.97
CA PRO A 205 7.20 -1.91 1.66
C PRO A 205 7.39 -0.97 2.86
N ILE A 206 7.92 0.23 2.65
CA ILE A 206 8.13 1.23 3.69
C ILE A 206 6.85 1.99 4.06
N ARG A 207 5.78 1.78 3.30
CA ARG A 207 4.42 2.28 3.55
C ARG A 207 3.39 1.56 2.70
N PHE A 208 2.11 1.72 3.05
CA PHE A 208 0.99 1.36 2.16
C PHE A 208 1.00 2.25 0.91
N VAL A 209 0.80 1.64 -0.25
CA VAL A 209 1.08 2.26 -1.56
C VAL A 209 -0.20 2.69 -2.26
N ASN A 210 -0.16 3.86 -2.90
CA ASN A 210 -1.21 4.31 -3.81
C ASN A 210 -1.16 3.51 -5.13
N ILE A 211 -2.32 3.25 -5.73
CA ILE A 211 -2.46 2.62 -7.04
C ILE A 211 -1.61 3.35 -8.11
N LYS A 212 -1.56 4.68 -8.07
CA LYS A 212 -0.77 5.48 -9.02
C LYS A 212 0.72 5.15 -8.99
N SER A 213 1.27 4.83 -7.81
CA SER A 213 2.69 4.47 -7.68
C SER A 213 2.96 3.03 -8.12
N ILE A 214 2.03 2.11 -7.87
CA ILE A 214 2.10 0.75 -8.43
C ILE A 214 2.05 0.81 -9.97
N ASP A 215 1.09 1.57 -10.52
CA ASP A 215 0.95 1.73 -11.97
C ASP A 215 2.16 2.45 -12.59
N ALA A 216 2.83 3.36 -11.86
CA ALA A 216 4.07 3.99 -12.32
C ALA A 216 5.22 2.98 -12.43
N VAL A 217 5.36 2.06 -11.48
CA VAL A 217 6.36 0.98 -11.56
C VAL A 217 6.03 0.00 -12.69
N LEU A 218 4.75 -0.40 -12.83
CA LEU A 218 4.30 -1.31 -13.90
C LEU A 218 4.47 -0.71 -15.31
N ASN A 219 4.44 0.62 -15.44
CA ASN A 219 4.57 1.35 -16.69
C ASN A 219 5.78 2.32 -16.65
N TYR A 220 6.88 1.89 -16.00
CA TYR A 220 8.07 2.71 -15.88
C TYR A 220 8.60 3.17 -17.23
N SER A 221 9.18 4.36 -17.26
CA SER A 221 9.80 4.90 -18.47
C SER A 221 11.09 4.15 -18.79
N LYS A 222 11.21 3.66 -20.02
CA LYS A 222 12.42 2.96 -20.49
C LYS A 222 13.46 3.99 -20.88
N HIS A 223 14.57 4.00 -20.17
CA HIS A 223 15.74 4.85 -20.40
C HIS A 223 16.99 4.20 -19.78
N ASN A 224 18.16 4.82 -19.95
CA ASN A 224 19.41 4.32 -19.41
C ASN A 224 19.92 5.09 -18.20
N TYR A 225 19.11 5.99 -17.62
CA TYR A 225 19.51 6.77 -16.46
C TYR A 225 19.74 5.90 -15.22
N LEU A 226 20.76 6.25 -14.47
CA LEU A 226 21.15 5.59 -13.21
C LEU A 226 21.19 6.57 -12.03
N TYR A 227 21.20 7.86 -12.32
CA TYR A 227 21.28 8.94 -11.33
C TYR A 227 20.12 9.89 -11.49
N MET A 228 19.70 10.47 -10.38
CA MET A 228 18.70 11.53 -10.34
C MET A 228 18.99 12.48 -9.19
N CYS A 229 18.64 13.74 -9.36
CA CYS A 229 18.64 14.76 -8.30
C CYS A 229 17.42 15.65 -8.44
N ALA A 230 16.93 16.19 -7.34
CA ALA A 230 15.85 17.16 -7.36
C ALA A 230 16.28 18.40 -8.16
N LYS A 231 15.35 18.97 -8.93
CA LYS A 231 15.58 20.23 -9.63
C LYS A 231 15.73 21.38 -8.66
N GLU A 232 16.56 22.34 -9.02
CA GLU A 232 16.87 23.53 -8.20
C GLU A 232 15.67 24.48 -8.06
N ASP A 233 14.73 24.44 -9.01
CA ASP A 233 13.54 25.28 -9.05
C ASP A 233 12.45 24.88 -8.02
N LEU A 234 12.73 23.88 -7.20
CA LEU A 234 11.80 23.33 -6.20
C LEU A 234 10.45 22.87 -6.77
N SER A 235 10.38 22.60 -8.07
CA SER A 235 9.16 22.14 -8.78
C SER A 235 8.71 20.72 -8.34
N GLY A 236 9.54 20.01 -7.59
CA GLY A 236 9.29 18.61 -7.20
C GLY A 236 9.60 17.61 -8.31
N TYR A 237 10.21 18.06 -9.41
CA TYR A 237 10.76 17.21 -10.46
C TYR A 237 12.22 16.86 -10.23
N HIS A 238 12.71 15.87 -10.96
CA HIS A 238 14.12 15.47 -10.94
C HIS A 238 14.80 15.72 -12.30
N ASN A 239 16.11 15.96 -12.24
CA ASN A 239 17.01 15.81 -13.36
C ASN A 239 17.55 14.37 -13.35
N PHE A 240 17.77 13.80 -14.54
CA PHE A 240 18.18 12.41 -14.72
C PHE A 240 19.48 12.35 -15.52
N ALA A 241 20.39 11.45 -15.11
CA ALA A 241 21.68 11.30 -15.72
C ALA A 241 22.09 9.81 -15.85
N THR A 242 22.94 9.50 -16.85
CA THR A 242 23.51 8.17 -17.03
C THR A 242 24.79 7.97 -16.23
N THR A 243 25.51 9.04 -15.93
CA THR A 243 26.75 9.04 -15.15
C THR A 243 26.64 10.01 -13.98
N LEU A 244 27.52 9.87 -12.98
CA LEU A 244 27.54 10.75 -11.82
C LEU A 244 28.12 12.14 -12.14
N SER A 245 28.87 12.27 -13.22
CA SER A 245 29.51 13.53 -13.66
C SER A 245 28.60 14.43 -14.47
N GLN A 246 27.45 13.94 -14.92
CA GLN A 246 26.38 14.71 -15.57
C GLN A 246 25.48 15.39 -14.54
#